data_7f6644d03bb8c7fa1e7802dfd1ae499d
#
_entry.id   7f6644d03bb8c7fa1e7802dfd1ae499d
#
_cell.length_a   1.000
_cell.length_b   1.000
_cell.length_c   1.000
_cell.angle_alpha   90.00
_cell.angle_beta   90.00
_cell.angle_gamma   90.00
#
_symmetry.space_group_name_H-M   'P 1'
#
loop_
_entity.id
_entity.type
_entity.pdbx_description
1 polymer ?
#
loop_
_entity_poly.entity_id
_entity_poly.type
_entity_poly.pdbx_seq_one_letter_code
_entity_poly.pdbx_strand_id
1 'polypeptide(L)'
;MNKELFNLLFRGYFPKELPPAFNTYDFAVQSDKIRYAVGEEWHNCISEPAVFSIPKNGIGRRMLSIPNPYSFYNLAALLSSDAIYSKLKSICSQSKISYSKPRRCANINKRAIIPNCKSVADFQTIKLLKGLYRRVELKIDISCFYSTIYTHAVTWMMLGKEKAKEIWRGRLVNSGYSSGDPNFDDLYNQTNQIDLLIECCQDKQTHGIPVGPDTSFLIAEALLCHIDGNIQKKFPTLQGCRYFDDWFLYVDSRDEATQLLKIVIDELAKFGLDVNISKVEINEMPVTVLDDFADKLSSFDFHNASNIERIKVFFEVLWALVRNGRSRAATFTRYAMRVLEGFLTQNVVRSLNPDNKELICMMLFRTVADLPECIPAVMSVLHVLGNIPYKDTLVRLIDSILHRHTALEHHVEVAWALWMSKIYDIEIDSNRLVEVISGRNSVCSLLVLDYVHNVNPKLLSDTRVTNAITALSDSFRANSLYDNDWLVLYEGVLKGWLQGVDDLVDKDPFFSVLRQFGVSFYDTDPKVDYGSPEYLLASAKQLPEHVKDEIVAKTKKVTDGVMSAVEDLRLSIQDIGSENSMSLKFDRLAETVNNNVAEEIMRIVLMGEDVDVDSLMRKYSRFVRLVRIS
;
A
#
# COMPACT_ATOMS: atom_id res chain seq x y z
N MET A 1 -9.50 -19.94 -8.80
CA MET A 1 -8.98 -19.02 -7.74
C MET A 1 -10.05 -18.02 -7.35
N ASN A 2 -10.28 -17.78 -6.06
CA ASN A 2 -11.16 -16.72 -5.59
C ASN A 2 -10.49 -15.36 -5.89
N LYS A 3 -11.13 -14.50 -6.70
CA LYS A 3 -10.63 -13.17 -7.09
C LYS A 3 -10.25 -12.31 -5.88
N GLU A 4 -11.01 -12.41 -4.82
CA GLU A 4 -10.78 -11.59 -3.62
C GLU A 4 -9.57 -12.08 -2.82
N LEU A 5 -9.37 -13.38 -2.73
CA LEU A 5 -8.15 -13.95 -2.16
C LEU A 5 -6.93 -13.53 -2.97
N PHE A 6 -7.00 -13.66 -4.32
CA PHE A 6 -5.93 -13.19 -5.19
C PHE A 6 -5.56 -11.72 -4.91
N ASN A 7 -6.56 -10.84 -4.84
CA ASN A 7 -6.32 -9.43 -4.57
C ASN A 7 -5.67 -9.18 -3.20
N LEU A 8 -6.12 -9.89 -2.15
CA LEU A 8 -5.52 -9.78 -0.81
C LEU A 8 -4.08 -10.27 -0.80
N LEU A 9 -3.79 -11.41 -1.45
CA LEU A 9 -2.43 -11.95 -1.55
C LEU A 9 -1.53 -11.05 -2.39
N PHE A 10 -2.02 -10.49 -3.50
CA PHE A 10 -1.21 -9.68 -4.41
C PHE A 10 -0.98 -8.25 -3.91
N ARG A 11 -2.04 -7.54 -3.50
CA ARG A 11 -1.98 -6.11 -3.23
C ARG A 11 -2.30 -5.73 -1.78
N GLY A 12 -2.79 -6.70 -1.01
CA GLY A 12 -3.19 -6.52 0.37
C GLY A 12 -2.21 -7.09 1.40
N TYR A 13 -1.14 -7.73 0.97
CA TYR A 13 -0.24 -8.47 1.84
C TYR A 13 0.90 -7.59 2.35
N PHE A 14 1.83 -7.20 1.48
CA PHE A 14 3.01 -6.43 1.88
C PHE A 14 2.66 -4.98 2.21
N PRO A 15 3.35 -4.35 3.19
CA PRO A 15 3.25 -2.92 3.43
C PRO A 15 3.62 -2.12 2.17
N LYS A 16 2.88 -1.04 1.90
CA LYS A 16 3.11 -0.15 0.74
C LYS A 16 4.37 0.71 0.85
N GLU A 17 4.99 0.73 2.02
CA GLU A 17 6.18 1.52 2.33
C GLU A 17 7.47 0.85 1.87
N LEU A 18 7.41 -0.42 1.48
CA LEU A 18 8.55 -1.17 0.95
C LEU A 18 8.97 -0.63 -0.42
N PRO A 19 10.27 -0.72 -0.77
CA PRO A 19 10.73 -0.48 -2.14
C PRO A 19 10.04 -1.39 -3.17
N PRO A 20 9.93 -0.94 -4.44
CA PRO A 20 9.19 -1.66 -5.49
C PRO A 20 9.67 -3.07 -5.82
N ALA A 21 10.90 -3.43 -5.43
CA ALA A 21 11.42 -4.79 -5.56
C ALA A 21 10.59 -5.82 -4.79
N PHE A 22 9.96 -5.41 -3.69
CA PHE A 22 9.15 -6.30 -2.86
C PHE A 22 7.73 -6.41 -3.40
N ASN A 23 7.35 -7.60 -3.86
CA ASN A 23 6.02 -7.88 -4.39
C ASN A 23 5.56 -9.30 -4.03
N THR A 24 4.29 -9.57 -4.22
CA THR A 24 3.67 -10.86 -3.85
C THR A 24 2.85 -11.43 -5.00
N TYR A 25 3.17 -11.03 -6.23
CA TYR A 25 2.43 -11.45 -7.42
C TYR A 25 2.51 -12.95 -7.66
N ASP A 26 3.73 -13.52 -7.65
CA ASP A 26 3.93 -14.96 -7.89
C ASP A 26 3.19 -15.81 -6.86
N PHE A 27 3.25 -15.40 -5.58
CA PHE A 27 2.53 -16.08 -4.51
C PHE A 27 1.02 -16.05 -4.75
N ALA A 28 0.47 -14.91 -5.15
CA ALA A 28 -0.95 -14.79 -5.47
C ALA A 28 -1.35 -15.68 -6.65
N VAL A 29 -0.58 -15.66 -7.73
CA VAL A 29 -0.85 -16.45 -8.96
C VAL A 29 -0.78 -17.95 -8.69
N GLN A 30 0.22 -18.41 -7.93
CA GLN A 30 0.46 -19.83 -7.68
C GLN A 30 -0.32 -20.36 -6.46
N SER A 31 -1.05 -19.53 -5.75
CA SER A 31 -1.67 -19.87 -4.46
C SER A 31 -2.54 -21.13 -4.46
N ASP A 32 -3.33 -21.38 -5.51
CA ASP A 32 -4.16 -22.60 -5.62
C ASP A 32 -3.29 -23.86 -5.80
N LYS A 33 -2.21 -23.77 -6.59
CA LYS A 33 -1.29 -24.88 -6.81
C LYS A 33 -0.50 -25.21 -5.55
N ILE A 34 -0.05 -24.14 -4.83
CA ILE A 34 0.65 -24.28 -3.56
C ILE A 34 -0.26 -24.99 -2.55
N ARG A 35 -1.52 -24.52 -2.41
CA ARG A 35 -2.48 -25.15 -1.52
C ARG A 35 -2.72 -26.63 -1.86
N TYR A 36 -2.86 -26.95 -3.14
CA TYR A 36 -3.05 -28.32 -3.58
C TYR A 36 -1.82 -29.20 -3.27
N ALA A 37 -0.61 -28.68 -3.48
CA ALA A 37 0.63 -29.41 -3.27
C ALA A 37 0.94 -29.62 -1.78
N VAL A 38 0.68 -28.61 -0.93
CA VAL A 38 0.84 -28.72 0.54
C VAL A 38 -0.26 -29.58 1.16
N GLY A 39 -1.45 -29.61 0.53
CA GLY A 39 -2.56 -30.47 0.94
C GLY A 39 -3.13 -30.15 2.31
N GLU A 40 -3.54 -31.20 3.05
CA GLU A 40 -4.14 -31.07 4.39
C GLU A 40 -3.12 -30.68 5.48
N GLU A 41 -1.83 -30.77 5.18
CA GLU A 41 -0.77 -30.31 6.07
C GLU A 41 -0.69 -28.78 6.20
N TRP A 42 -1.45 -28.05 5.37
CA TRP A 42 -1.56 -26.61 5.51
C TRP A 42 -2.42 -26.21 6.70
N HIS A 43 -1.86 -26.38 7.88
CA HIS A 43 -2.50 -26.06 9.16
C HIS A 43 -2.10 -24.68 9.69
N ASN A 44 -2.64 -24.37 10.88
CA ASN A 44 -2.27 -23.14 11.60
C ASN A 44 -0.81 -23.24 12.07
N CYS A 45 0.11 -22.57 11.38
CA CYS A 45 1.51 -22.50 11.75
C CYS A 45 1.78 -21.21 12.52
N ILE A 46 2.45 -21.33 13.64
CA ILE A 46 2.92 -20.19 14.43
C ILE A 46 4.17 -19.63 13.75
N SER A 47 4.19 -18.32 13.51
CA SER A 47 5.32 -17.65 12.88
C SER A 47 5.48 -16.22 13.39
N GLU A 48 6.72 -15.75 13.43
CA GLU A 48 7.02 -14.33 13.61
C GLU A 48 6.98 -13.60 12.26
N PRO A 49 6.49 -12.36 12.18
CA PRO A 49 6.59 -11.57 10.98
C PRO A 49 7.99 -10.99 10.80
N ALA A 50 8.46 -10.84 9.58
CA ALA A 50 9.57 -9.93 9.31
C ALA A 50 9.10 -8.50 9.61
N VAL A 51 9.97 -7.71 10.24
CA VAL A 51 9.61 -6.36 10.72
C VAL A 51 10.32 -5.27 9.93
N PHE A 52 9.64 -4.12 9.79
CA PHE A 52 10.14 -2.99 9.03
C PHE A 52 9.72 -1.68 9.70
N SER A 53 10.68 -0.91 10.23
CA SER A 53 10.38 0.31 10.97
C SER A 53 10.21 1.52 10.06
N ILE A 54 9.17 2.32 10.33
CA ILE A 54 8.92 3.61 9.67
C ILE A 54 8.79 4.74 10.70
N PRO A 55 9.10 6.01 10.35
CA PRO A 55 8.93 7.13 11.27
C PRO A 55 7.46 7.39 11.59
N LYS A 56 7.21 7.77 12.85
CA LYS A 56 5.91 8.21 13.36
C LYS A 56 6.07 9.52 14.12
N ASN A 57 5.52 10.61 13.61
CA ASN A 57 5.41 11.90 14.30
C ASN A 57 6.68 12.33 15.06
N GLY A 58 7.72 12.71 14.34
CA GLY A 58 9.00 13.13 14.91
C GLY A 58 9.96 11.96 15.16
N ILE A 59 10.34 11.73 16.42
CA ILE A 59 11.33 10.70 16.80
C ILE A 59 10.73 9.30 17.00
N GLY A 60 9.40 9.19 17.05
CA GLY A 60 8.72 7.90 17.23
C GLY A 60 8.87 6.98 16.02
N ARG A 61 8.82 5.67 16.27
CA ARG A 61 8.83 4.64 15.21
C ARG A 61 7.55 3.82 15.26
N ARG A 62 7.12 3.35 14.08
CA ARG A 62 6.06 2.36 13.93
C ARG A 62 6.66 1.14 13.26
N MET A 63 6.46 -0.02 13.87
CA MET A 63 6.86 -1.29 13.27
C MET A 63 5.76 -1.75 12.33
N LEU A 64 6.12 -1.98 11.07
CA LEU A 64 5.29 -2.68 10.09
C LEU A 64 5.63 -4.16 10.14
N SER A 65 4.65 -5.00 9.88
CA SER A 65 4.76 -6.45 9.88
C SER A 65 4.61 -7.00 8.47
N ILE A 66 5.49 -7.94 8.12
CA ILE A 66 5.41 -8.76 6.91
C ILE A 66 5.19 -10.19 7.39
N PRO A 67 3.93 -10.62 7.64
CA PRO A 67 3.64 -11.95 8.15
C PRO A 67 4.23 -13.05 7.26
N ASN A 68 4.49 -14.20 7.83
CA ASN A 68 4.92 -15.37 7.07
C ASN A 68 3.85 -15.79 6.04
N PRO A 69 4.21 -16.14 4.80
CA PRO A 69 3.23 -16.46 3.75
C PRO A 69 2.33 -17.64 4.10
N TYR A 70 2.85 -18.61 4.87
CA TYR A 70 2.08 -19.75 5.35
C TYR A 70 0.90 -19.34 6.23
N SER A 71 1.17 -18.51 7.25
CA SER A 71 0.14 -18.03 8.18
C SER A 71 -0.79 -17.01 7.54
N PHE A 72 -0.22 -16.10 6.73
CA PHE A 72 -0.99 -15.04 6.08
C PHE A 72 -2.02 -15.56 5.08
N TYR A 73 -1.68 -16.61 4.30
CA TYR A 73 -2.62 -17.20 3.33
C TYR A 73 -3.92 -17.64 4.00
N ASN A 74 -3.82 -18.36 5.11
CA ASN A 74 -4.99 -18.89 5.82
C ASN A 74 -5.90 -17.77 6.34
N LEU A 75 -5.30 -16.71 6.90
CA LEU A 75 -6.05 -15.52 7.34
C LEU A 75 -6.73 -14.82 6.16
N ALA A 76 -6.00 -14.60 5.06
CA ALA A 76 -6.52 -13.95 3.87
C ALA A 76 -7.65 -14.78 3.22
N ALA A 77 -7.50 -16.11 3.15
CA ALA A 77 -8.50 -17.02 2.60
C ALA A 77 -9.81 -16.97 3.40
N LEU A 78 -9.74 -16.98 4.73
CA LEU A 78 -10.92 -16.91 5.59
C LEU A 78 -11.61 -15.55 5.48
N LEU A 79 -10.86 -14.44 5.52
CA LEU A 79 -11.41 -13.09 5.42
C LEU A 79 -11.95 -12.74 4.02
N SER A 80 -11.46 -13.39 2.97
CA SER A 80 -11.97 -13.23 1.60
C SER A 80 -13.25 -14.01 1.34
N SER A 81 -13.62 -14.98 2.19
CA SER A 81 -14.86 -15.76 2.04
C SER A 81 -16.08 -14.84 2.10
N ASP A 82 -17.08 -15.11 1.24
CA ASP A 82 -18.26 -14.24 1.16
C ASP A 82 -19.06 -14.19 2.46
N ALA A 83 -19.10 -15.28 3.22
CA ALA A 83 -19.78 -15.36 4.51
C ALA A 83 -19.16 -14.37 5.53
N ILE A 84 -17.85 -14.43 5.73
CA ILE A 84 -17.13 -13.57 6.69
C ILE A 84 -17.10 -12.12 6.20
N TYR A 85 -16.76 -11.90 4.91
CA TYR A 85 -16.72 -10.55 4.38
C TYR A 85 -18.07 -9.83 4.45
N SER A 86 -19.17 -10.52 4.10
CA SER A 86 -20.52 -9.96 4.21
C SER A 86 -20.90 -9.62 5.66
N LYS A 87 -20.46 -10.45 6.62
CA LYS A 87 -20.66 -10.19 8.05
C LYS A 87 -19.90 -8.95 8.52
N LEU A 88 -18.61 -8.82 8.15
CA LEU A 88 -17.81 -7.65 8.45
C LEU A 88 -18.40 -6.39 7.81
N LYS A 89 -18.85 -6.47 6.56
CA LYS A 89 -19.53 -5.38 5.86
C LYS A 89 -20.83 -4.97 6.57
N SER A 90 -21.60 -5.93 7.07
CA SER A 90 -22.82 -5.66 7.86
C SER A 90 -22.49 -4.90 9.16
N ILE A 91 -21.40 -5.29 9.84
CA ILE A 91 -20.92 -4.57 11.04
C ILE A 91 -20.51 -3.15 10.67
N CYS A 92 -19.71 -2.97 9.60
CA CYS A 92 -19.30 -1.65 9.14
C CYS A 92 -20.50 -0.75 8.77
N SER A 93 -21.62 -1.33 8.32
CA SER A 93 -22.82 -0.55 7.98
C SER A 93 -23.51 0.07 9.20
N GLN A 94 -23.26 -0.44 10.42
CA GLN A 94 -23.84 0.09 11.67
C GLN A 94 -23.33 1.50 11.99
N SER A 95 -22.10 1.82 11.63
CA SER A 95 -21.56 3.18 11.81
C SER A 95 -22.16 4.15 10.79
N LYS A 96 -22.70 5.29 11.27
CA LYS A 96 -23.14 6.43 10.44
C LYS A 96 -22.08 7.52 10.34
N ILE A 97 -20.98 7.39 11.11
CA ILE A 97 -19.93 8.41 11.21
C ILE A 97 -18.60 7.98 10.57
N SER A 98 -18.38 6.68 10.28
CA SER A 98 -17.17 6.24 9.60
C SER A 98 -17.17 6.59 8.11
N TYR A 99 -16.06 7.19 7.67
CA TYR A 99 -15.71 7.49 6.28
C TYR A 99 -14.45 6.73 5.83
N SER A 100 -13.98 5.78 6.62
CA SER A 100 -12.90 4.84 6.29
C SER A 100 -13.39 3.40 6.12
N LYS A 101 -14.71 3.17 5.97
CA LYS A 101 -15.24 1.82 5.78
C LYS A 101 -14.53 1.09 4.66
N PRO A 102 -14.10 -0.17 4.89
CA PRO A 102 -13.34 -0.91 3.92
C PRO A 102 -14.20 -1.28 2.71
N ARG A 103 -13.67 -1.07 1.53
CA ARG A 103 -14.24 -1.57 0.28
C ARG A 103 -13.18 -2.27 -0.54
N ARG A 104 -13.56 -3.37 -1.18
CA ARG A 104 -12.74 -4.07 -2.17
C ARG A 104 -12.42 -3.13 -3.33
N CYS A 105 -11.16 -3.07 -3.75
CA CYS A 105 -10.71 -2.22 -4.85
C CYS A 105 -10.30 -3.09 -6.04
N ALA A 106 -10.92 -2.84 -7.18
CA ALA A 106 -10.58 -3.54 -8.41
C ALA A 106 -9.35 -2.95 -9.12
N ASN A 107 -8.98 -1.69 -8.83
CA ASN A 107 -7.84 -1.03 -9.45
C ASN A 107 -6.53 -1.69 -9.01
N ILE A 108 -5.80 -2.27 -9.97
CA ILE A 108 -4.57 -3.04 -9.74
C ILE A 108 -3.43 -2.18 -9.13
N ASN A 109 -3.43 -0.87 -9.38
CA ASN A 109 -2.42 0.06 -8.86
C ASN A 109 -2.74 0.57 -7.45
N LYS A 110 -3.80 0.04 -6.81
CA LYS A 110 -4.20 0.40 -5.45
C LYS A 110 -4.19 -0.82 -4.55
N ARG A 111 -4.22 -0.61 -3.26
CA ARG A 111 -4.41 -1.67 -2.25
C ARG A 111 -5.67 -2.49 -2.56
N ALA A 112 -5.70 -3.75 -2.11
CA ALA A 112 -6.86 -4.64 -2.30
C ALA A 112 -8.09 -4.11 -1.54
N ILE A 113 -7.87 -3.57 -0.35
CA ILE A 113 -8.91 -2.92 0.46
C ILE A 113 -8.56 -1.43 0.63
N ILE A 114 -9.51 -0.57 0.34
CA ILE A 114 -9.35 0.89 0.46
C ILE A 114 -10.52 1.50 1.25
N PRO A 115 -10.33 2.67 1.89
CA PRO A 115 -11.42 3.39 2.53
C PRO A 115 -12.47 3.85 1.50
N ASN A 116 -13.72 4.00 1.95
CA ASN A 116 -14.81 4.46 1.10
C ASN A 116 -14.76 5.96 0.77
N CYS A 117 -14.11 6.78 1.58
CA CYS A 117 -13.86 8.18 1.26
C CYS A 117 -12.82 8.30 0.14
N LYS A 118 -13.11 9.10 -0.88
CA LYS A 118 -12.28 9.15 -2.10
C LYS A 118 -11.00 9.96 -1.92
N SER A 119 -11.06 11.03 -1.13
CA SER A 119 -9.93 11.94 -0.94
C SER A 119 -9.96 12.65 0.41
N VAL A 120 -8.85 13.26 0.79
CA VAL A 120 -8.75 14.13 1.98
C VAL A 120 -9.66 15.36 1.82
N ALA A 121 -9.76 15.94 0.63
CA ALA A 121 -10.63 17.08 0.35
C ALA A 121 -12.12 16.72 0.55
N ASP A 122 -12.54 15.52 0.10
CA ASP A 122 -13.90 15.04 0.38
C ASP A 122 -14.15 14.92 1.88
N PHE A 123 -13.17 14.40 2.63
CA PHE A 123 -13.30 14.28 4.08
C PHE A 123 -13.36 15.64 4.79
N GLN A 124 -12.60 16.63 4.33
CA GLN A 124 -12.68 18.00 4.81
C GLN A 124 -14.07 18.62 4.57
N THR A 125 -14.63 18.41 3.38
CA THR A 125 -16.01 18.84 3.05
C THR A 125 -17.04 18.18 3.98
N ILE A 126 -16.86 16.89 4.27
CA ILE A 126 -17.71 16.15 5.22
C ILE A 126 -17.62 16.74 6.62
N LYS A 127 -16.41 17.04 7.11
CA LYS A 127 -16.21 17.70 8.41
C LYS A 127 -16.98 19.02 8.48
N LEU A 128 -16.84 19.86 7.47
CA LEU A 128 -17.55 21.14 7.38
C LEU A 128 -19.08 20.94 7.47
N LEU A 129 -19.62 20.04 6.65
CA LEU A 129 -21.08 19.78 6.61
C LEU A 129 -21.60 19.21 7.93
N LYS A 130 -20.84 18.36 8.60
CA LYS A 130 -21.24 17.75 9.88
C LYS A 130 -21.18 18.73 11.04
N GLY A 131 -20.28 19.70 11.01
CA GLY A 131 -20.12 20.74 12.04
C GLY A 131 -20.97 22.00 11.83
N LEU A 132 -21.66 22.14 10.67
CA LEU A 132 -22.27 23.41 10.20
C LEU A 132 -23.20 24.11 11.23
N TYR A 133 -23.97 23.34 12.00
CA TYR A 133 -24.96 23.87 12.95
C TYR A 133 -24.58 23.57 14.41
N ARG A 134 -23.32 23.18 14.67
CA ARG A 134 -22.84 22.82 16.01
C ARG A 134 -21.88 23.87 16.55
N ARG A 135 -21.72 23.91 17.86
CA ARG A 135 -20.91 24.93 18.56
C ARG A 135 -19.56 24.42 19.02
N VAL A 136 -19.43 23.10 19.20
CA VAL A 136 -18.21 22.49 19.76
C VAL A 136 -17.82 21.28 18.92
N GLU A 137 -16.52 21.18 18.57
CA GLU A 137 -15.89 19.99 18.02
C GLU A 137 -15.13 19.26 19.14
N LEU A 138 -15.42 17.99 19.33
CA LEU A 138 -14.64 17.07 20.14
C LEU A 138 -13.81 16.19 19.21
N LYS A 139 -12.49 16.34 19.27
CA LYS A 139 -11.53 15.52 18.53
C LYS A 139 -10.93 14.47 19.44
N ILE A 140 -10.90 13.20 18.99
CA ILE A 140 -10.41 12.05 19.74
C ILE A 140 -9.50 11.20 18.86
N ASP A 141 -8.39 10.71 19.44
CA ASP A 141 -7.45 9.75 18.83
C ASP A 141 -7.27 8.56 19.77
N ILE A 142 -7.06 7.35 19.23
CA ILE A 142 -6.81 6.15 20.04
C ILE A 142 -5.30 5.97 20.27
N SER A 143 -4.93 5.62 21.50
CA SER A 143 -3.54 5.28 21.82
C SER A 143 -3.12 4.00 21.14
N CYS A 144 -2.04 4.05 20.33
CA CYS A 144 -1.39 2.86 19.76
C CYS A 144 -2.35 1.82 19.15
N PHE A 145 -3.40 2.27 18.42
CA PHE A 145 -4.58 1.51 18.06
C PHE A 145 -4.28 0.07 17.59
N TYR A 146 -3.52 -0.12 16.50
CA TYR A 146 -3.27 -1.46 15.95
C TYR A 146 -2.52 -2.39 16.92
N SER A 147 -1.59 -1.85 17.70
CA SER A 147 -0.80 -2.63 18.66
C SER A 147 -1.52 -2.92 19.97
N THR A 148 -2.72 -2.33 20.18
CA THR A 148 -3.54 -2.56 21.38
C THR A 148 -4.82 -3.34 21.10
N ILE A 149 -5.15 -3.61 19.84
CA ILE A 149 -6.31 -4.45 19.51
C ILE A 149 -6.07 -5.86 20.05
N TYR A 150 -6.95 -6.31 20.94
CA TYR A 150 -6.96 -7.67 21.43
C TYR A 150 -7.55 -8.62 20.38
N THR A 151 -6.89 -9.71 20.03
CA THR A 151 -7.31 -10.58 18.91
C THR A 151 -8.72 -11.15 19.14
N HIS A 152 -9.07 -11.47 20.38
CA HIS A 152 -10.42 -11.91 20.74
C HIS A 152 -11.51 -10.85 20.52
N ALA A 153 -11.15 -9.56 20.32
CA ALA A 153 -12.10 -8.51 20.00
C ALA A 153 -12.89 -8.82 18.71
N VAL A 154 -12.32 -9.60 17.78
CA VAL A 154 -12.99 -10.06 16.56
C VAL A 154 -14.22 -10.89 16.93
N THR A 155 -14.05 -11.87 17.78
CA THR A 155 -15.16 -12.72 18.27
C THR A 155 -16.16 -11.89 19.07
N TRP A 156 -15.70 -10.98 19.94
CA TRP A 156 -16.57 -10.14 20.77
C TRP A 156 -17.43 -9.16 19.95
N MET A 157 -16.89 -8.57 18.88
CA MET A 157 -17.68 -7.65 18.03
C MET A 157 -18.74 -8.38 17.21
N MET A 158 -18.52 -9.65 16.84
CA MET A 158 -19.44 -10.44 16.02
C MET A 158 -20.55 -11.11 16.82
N LEU A 159 -20.25 -11.55 18.03
CA LEU A 159 -21.14 -12.38 18.87
C LEU A 159 -21.58 -11.69 20.16
N GLY A 160 -20.88 -10.65 20.58
CA GLY A 160 -20.99 -10.08 21.92
C GLY A 160 -20.07 -10.78 22.92
N LYS A 161 -19.43 -9.99 23.79
CA LYS A 161 -18.37 -10.43 24.71
C LYS A 161 -18.86 -11.52 25.70
N GLU A 162 -20.02 -11.34 26.28
CA GLU A 162 -20.53 -12.29 27.31
C GLU A 162 -20.88 -13.65 26.71
N LYS A 163 -21.57 -13.67 25.56
CA LYS A 163 -21.90 -14.93 24.86
C LYS A 163 -20.63 -15.65 24.36
N ALA A 164 -19.65 -14.93 23.82
CA ALA A 164 -18.39 -15.52 23.42
C ALA A 164 -17.65 -16.17 24.60
N LYS A 165 -17.64 -15.51 25.77
CA LYS A 165 -17.05 -16.04 26.98
C LYS A 165 -17.82 -17.23 27.55
N GLU A 166 -19.13 -17.26 27.42
CA GLU A 166 -19.98 -18.38 27.85
C GLU A 166 -19.59 -19.67 27.09
N ILE A 167 -19.50 -19.61 25.75
CA ILE A 167 -19.09 -20.77 24.96
C ILE A 167 -17.66 -21.18 25.33
N TRP A 168 -16.73 -20.23 25.41
CA TRP A 168 -15.35 -20.52 25.75
C TRP A 168 -15.26 -21.23 27.11
N ARG A 169 -15.93 -20.74 28.15
CA ARG A 169 -15.99 -21.38 29.49
C ARG A 169 -16.62 -22.76 29.40
N GLY A 170 -17.74 -22.91 28.68
CA GLY A 170 -18.41 -24.18 28.48
C GLY A 170 -17.48 -25.22 27.86
N ARG A 171 -16.72 -24.85 26.84
CA ARG A 171 -15.76 -25.72 26.15
C ARG A 171 -14.48 -26.05 26.96
N LEU A 172 -14.10 -25.21 27.92
CA LEU A 172 -13.04 -25.55 28.86
C LEU A 172 -13.42 -26.72 29.77
N VAL A 173 -14.72 -26.81 30.10
CA VAL A 173 -15.26 -27.88 30.96
C VAL A 173 -15.62 -29.11 30.13
N ASN A 174 -16.18 -28.91 28.94
CA ASN A 174 -16.61 -29.95 28.02
C ASN A 174 -16.31 -29.50 26.59
N SER A 175 -15.36 -30.12 25.92
CA SER A 175 -14.98 -29.76 24.55
C SER A 175 -16.11 -29.85 23.53
N GLY A 176 -17.13 -30.66 23.79
CA GLY A 176 -18.34 -30.77 22.97
C GLY A 176 -19.45 -29.79 23.35
N TYR A 177 -19.20 -28.79 24.21
CA TYR A 177 -20.22 -27.83 24.61
C TYR A 177 -20.76 -27.05 23.41
N SER A 178 -22.09 -26.98 23.29
CA SER A 178 -22.83 -26.21 22.29
C SER A 178 -23.74 -25.19 22.99
N SER A 179 -23.93 -24.04 22.36
CA SER A 179 -24.86 -23.01 22.82
C SER A 179 -26.33 -23.43 22.67
N GLY A 180 -26.61 -24.52 21.94
CA GLY A 180 -27.92 -24.94 21.51
C GLY A 180 -28.41 -24.29 20.20
N ASP A 181 -27.66 -23.34 19.65
CA ASP A 181 -27.89 -22.74 18.33
C ASP A 181 -26.73 -23.09 17.39
N PRO A 182 -26.91 -24.00 16.42
CA PRO A 182 -25.88 -24.42 15.51
C PRO A 182 -25.27 -23.25 14.67
N ASN A 183 -26.08 -22.27 14.28
CA ASN A 183 -25.59 -21.11 13.51
C ASN A 183 -24.68 -20.22 14.36
N PHE A 184 -25.00 -20.09 15.64
CA PHE A 184 -24.21 -19.34 16.59
C PHE A 184 -22.88 -20.05 16.89
N ASP A 185 -22.91 -21.37 17.07
CA ASP A 185 -21.72 -22.18 17.30
C ASP A 185 -20.80 -22.20 16.07
N ASP A 186 -21.35 -22.26 14.85
CA ASP A 186 -20.57 -22.17 13.61
C ASP A 186 -19.91 -20.79 13.47
N LEU A 187 -20.65 -19.72 13.72
CA LEU A 187 -20.10 -18.37 13.71
C LEU A 187 -19.00 -18.18 14.77
N TYR A 188 -19.18 -18.77 15.97
CA TYR A 188 -18.16 -18.77 17.01
C TYR A 188 -16.88 -19.49 16.51
N ASN A 189 -17.01 -20.64 15.88
CA ASN A 189 -15.88 -21.38 15.34
C ASN A 189 -15.13 -20.57 14.28
N GLN A 190 -15.84 -19.96 13.33
CA GLN A 190 -15.25 -19.13 12.27
C GLN A 190 -14.54 -17.89 12.85
N THR A 191 -15.14 -17.20 13.82
CA THR A 191 -14.55 -16.00 14.43
C THR A 191 -13.35 -16.34 15.32
N ASN A 192 -13.41 -17.45 16.05
CA ASN A 192 -12.31 -17.96 16.84
C ASN A 192 -11.15 -18.44 15.94
N GLN A 193 -11.46 -18.94 14.74
CA GLN A 193 -10.45 -19.26 13.75
C GLN A 193 -9.74 -18.01 13.23
N ILE A 194 -10.46 -16.90 13.00
CA ILE A 194 -9.82 -15.61 12.62
C ILE A 194 -8.87 -15.14 13.73
N ASP A 195 -9.32 -15.20 14.99
CA ASP A 195 -8.51 -14.88 16.16
C ASP A 195 -7.21 -15.68 16.18
N LEU A 196 -7.33 -17.01 16.09
CA LEU A 196 -6.18 -17.92 16.04
C LEU A 196 -5.23 -17.63 14.87
N LEU A 197 -5.76 -17.31 13.68
CA LEU A 197 -4.94 -17.03 12.49
C LEU A 197 -4.21 -15.69 12.59
N ILE A 198 -4.79 -14.69 13.27
CA ILE A 198 -4.09 -13.44 13.59
C ILE A 198 -2.90 -13.74 14.51
N GLU A 199 -3.12 -14.52 15.58
CA GLU A 199 -2.06 -14.94 16.50
C GLU A 199 -0.95 -15.71 15.78
N CYS A 200 -1.29 -16.58 14.83
CA CYS A 200 -0.32 -17.34 14.03
C CYS A 200 0.56 -16.43 13.17
N CYS A 201 0.09 -15.24 12.80
CA CYS A 201 0.88 -14.27 12.04
C CYS A 201 1.84 -13.44 12.93
N GLN A 202 1.85 -13.63 14.25
CA GLN A 202 2.58 -12.79 15.20
C GLN A 202 3.01 -13.55 16.47
N ASP A 203 3.59 -14.72 16.31
CA ASP A 203 4.15 -15.56 17.37
C ASP A 203 3.18 -15.79 18.54
N LYS A 204 1.95 -16.15 18.24
CA LYS A 204 0.92 -16.39 19.27
C LYS A 204 0.62 -15.21 20.18
N GLN A 205 1.04 -14.01 19.83
CA GLN A 205 0.66 -12.82 20.58
C GLN A 205 -0.83 -12.54 20.43
N THR A 206 -1.55 -12.42 21.55
CA THR A 206 -2.98 -12.07 21.55
C THR A 206 -3.23 -10.56 21.58
N HIS A 207 -2.17 -9.78 21.72
CA HIS A 207 -2.23 -8.32 21.84
C HIS A 207 -1.60 -7.66 20.60
N GLY A 208 -2.33 -6.76 19.98
CA GLY A 208 -2.01 -6.18 18.69
C GLY A 208 -2.45 -7.04 17.51
N ILE A 209 -2.40 -6.44 16.33
CA ILE A 209 -2.56 -7.10 15.03
C ILE A 209 -1.47 -6.61 14.08
N PRO A 210 -1.03 -7.42 13.09
CA PRO A 210 0.03 -7.05 12.17
C PRO A 210 -0.24 -5.71 11.46
N VAL A 211 0.66 -4.74 11.55
CA VAL A 211 0.50 -3.43 10.89
C VAL A 211 1.06 -3.50 9.48
N GLY A 212 0.25 -3.20 8.47
CA GLY A 212 0.67 -3.19 7.06
C GLY A 212 -0.26 -3.95 6.13
N PRO A 213 -0.66 -5.19 6.44
CA PRO A 213 -1.61 -5.93 5.62
C PRO A 213 -3.03 -5.34 5.63
N ASP A 214 -3.74 -5.48 4.51
CA ASP A 214 -5.14 -5.04 4.37
C ASP A 214 -6.12 -5.86 5.22
N THR A 215 -5.75 -7.09 5.59
CA THR A 215 -6.51 -7.93 6.52
C THR A 215 -6.67 -7.24 7.87
N SER A 216 -5.62 -6.60 8.35
CA SER A 216 -5.65 -5.85 9.61
C SER A 216 -6.50 -4.58 9.50
N PHE A 217 -6.45 -3.87 8.37
CA PHE A 217 -7.34 -2.73 8.13
C PHE A 217 -8.82 -3.14 8.15
N LEU A 218 -9.16 -4.26 7.51
CA LEU A 218 -10.53 -4.78 7.48
C LEU A 218 -11.06 -5.08 8.89
N ILE A 219 -10.24 -5.73 9.72
CA ILE A 219 -10.59 -6.09 11.11
C ILE A 219 -10.70 -4.85 11.99
N ALA A 220 -9.68 -3.99 11.95
CA ALA A 220 -9.62 -2.77 12.77
C ALA A 220 -10.80 -1.82 12.50
N GLU A 221 -11.14 -1.63 11.22
CA GLU A 221 -12.25 -0.76 10.83
C GLU A 221 -13.61 -1.36 11.20
N ALA A 222 -13.78 -2.68 11.08
CA ALA A 222 -15.00 -3.34 11.52
C ALA A 222 -15.20 -3.18 13.03
N LEU A 223 -14.13 -3.32 13.84
CA LEU A 223 -14.15 -3.11 15.27
C LEU A 223 -14.59 -1.68 15.63
N LEU A 224 -13.99 -0.68 15.00
CA LEU A 224 -14.36 0.72 15.23
C LEU A 224 -15.79 1.03 14.78
N CYS A 225 -16.24 0.47 13.66
CA CYS A 225 -17.63 0.63 13.23
C CYS A 225 -18.63 0.01 14.22
N HIS A 226 -18.28 -1.11 14.84
CA HIS A 226 -19.09 -1.71 15.91
C HIS A 226 -19.16 -0.78 17.13
N ILE A 227 -18.04 -0.21 17.54
CA ILE A 227 -17.96 0.76 18.65
C ILE A 227 -18.75 2.03 18.31
N ASP A 228 -18.61 2.58 17.11
CA ASP A 228 -19.41 3.72 16.62
C ASP A 228 -20.92 3.44 16.76
N GLY A 229 -21.36 2.25 16.34
CA GLY A 229 -22.76 1.84 16.45
C GLY A 229 -23.26 1.82 17.90
N ASN A 230 -22.42 1.41 18.85
CA ASN A 230 -22.76 1.41 20.27
C ASN A 230 -22.78 2.83 20.86
N ILE A 231 -21.85 3.69 20.48
CA ILE A 231 -21.84 5.11 20.87
C ILE A 231 -23.13 5.78 20.36
N GLN A 232 -23.50 5.55 19.09
CA GLN A 232 -24.72 6.13 18.49
C GLN A 232 -26.02 5.67 19.17
N LYS A 233 -26.08 4.44 19.72
CA LYS A 233 -27.20 3.97 20.50
C LYS A 233 -27.35 4.73 21.85
N LYS A 234 -26.20 5.06 22.48
CA LYS A 234 -26.16 5.81 23.75
C LYS A 234 -26.32 7.31 23.58
N PHE A 235 -25.90 7.83 22.40
CA PHE A 235 -26.02 9.24 22.05
C PHE A 235 -26.68 9.37 20.67
N PRO A 236 -28.02 9.24 20.56
CA PRO A 236 -28.78 9.16 19.31
C PRO A 236 -28.66 10.41 18.43
N THR A 237 -28.40 11.57 19.02
CA THR A 237 -28.23 12.86 18.33
C THR A 237 -26.81 13.09 17.82
N LEU A 238 -25.91 12.09 17.95
CA LEU A 238 -24.52 12.17 17.56
C LEU A 238 -24.37 12.61 16.10
N GLN A 239 -23.67 13.70 15.91
CA GLN A 239 -23.17 14.14 14.61
C GLN A 239 -21.64 14.11 14.62
N GLY A 240 -21.05 13.71 13.51
CA GLY A 240 -19.60 13.63 13.41
C GLY A 240 -19.16 12.83 12.22
N CYS A 241 -17.86 12.71 12.12
CA CYS A 241 -17.18 11.84 11.15
C CYS A 241 -15.93 11.23 11.80
N ARG A 242 -15.62 9.99 11.38
CA ARG A 242 -14.40 9.29 11.75
C ARG A 242 -13.64 8.87 10.49
N TYR A 243 -12.33 9.02 10.54
CA TYR A 243 -11.43 8.52 9.51
C TYR A 243 -10.30 7.73 10.18
N PHE A 244 -10.30 6.41 10.01
CA PHE A 244 -9.49 5.46 10.79
C PHE A 244 -9.71 5.65 12.31
N ASP A 245 -8.66 5.93 13.06
CA ASP A 245 -8.64 6.13 14.51
C ASP A 245 -8.89 7.58 14.96
N ASP A 246 -9.16 8.51 14.03
CA ASP A 246 -9.47 9.91 14.33
C ASP A 246 -10.97 10.19 14.28
N TRP A 247 -11.58 10.56 15.42
CA TRP A 247 -12.97 11.06 15.50
C TRP A 247 -13.02 12.57 15.53
N PHE A 248 -13.99 13.13 14.82
CA PHE A 248 -14.40 14.53 14.85
C PHE A 248 -15.90 14.55 15.13
N LEU A 249 -16.27 14.81 16.39
CA LEU A 249 -17.63 14.72 16.89
C LEU A 249 -18.15 16.11 17.21
N TYR A 250 -19.38 16.43 16.84
CA TYR A 250 -19.92 17.78 16.93
C TYR A 250 -21.13 17.82 17.85
N VAL A 251 -21.09 18.73 18.84
CA VAL A 251 -22.11 18.90 19.88
C VAL A 251 -22.41 20.39 20.11
N ASP A 252 -23.41 20.71 20.96
CA ASP A 252 -23.85 22.08 21.16
C ASP A 252 -23.22 22.75 22.39
N SER A 253 -22.59 21.99 23.31
CA SER A 253 -21.93 22.52 24.49
C SER A 253 -20.70 21.72 24.91
N ARG A 254 -19.83 22.31 25.73
CA ARG A 254 -18.67 21.62 26.34
C ARG A 254 -19.08 20.51 27.28
N ASP A 255 -20.24 20.67 27.97
CA ASP A 255 -20.75 19.64 28.87
C ASP A 255 -21.19 18.40 28.09
N GLU A 256 -21.87 18.58 26.95
CA GLU A 256 -22.18 17.48 26.05
C GLU A 256 -20.91 16.82 25.49
N ALA A 257 -19.88 17.59 25.13
CA ALA A 257 -18.59 17.04 24.67
C ALA A 257 -17.96 16.17 25.76
N THR A 258 -17.99 16.61 27.01
CA THR A 258 -17.45 15.86 28.15
C THR A 258 -18.24 14.57 28.41
N GLN A 259 -19.56 14.61 28.31
CA GLN A 259 -20.43 13.40 28.43
C GLN A 259 -20.17 12.43 27.28
N LEU A 260 -20.06 12.94 26.05
CA LEU A 260 -19.77 12.12 24.88
C LEU A 260 -18.38 11.48 24.97
N LEU A 261 -17.35 12.22 25.40
CA LEU A 261 -16.00 11.69 25.62
C LEU A 261 -16.03 10.53 26.61
N LYS A 262 -16.78 10.66 27.73
CA LYS A 262 -16.95 9.56 28.67
C LYS A 262 -17.59 8.33 28.02
N ILE A 263 -18.63 8.51 27.21
CA ILE A 263 -19.28 7.40 26.50
C ILE A 263 -18.28 6.71 25.55
N VAL A 264 -17.45 7.48 24.82
CA VAL A 264 -16.44 6.93 23.92
C VAL A 264 -15.40 6.12 24.71
N ILE A 265 -14.88 6.67 25.82
CA ILE A 265 -13.92 5.98 26.69
C ILE A 265 -14.52 4.65 27.20
N ASP A 266 -15.75 4.67 27.69
CA ASP A 266 -16.43 3.49 28.23
C ASP A 266 -16.65 2.41 27.14
N GLU A 267 -16.96 2.79 25.89
CA GLU A 267 -17.12 1.83 24.80
C GLU A 267 -15.79 1.25 24.32
N LEU A 268 -14.75 2.06 24.22
CA LEU A 268 -13.39 1.61 23.86
C LEU A 268 -12.82 0.64 24.92
N ALA A 269 -12.99 0.95 26.21
CA ALA A 269 -12.52 0.14 27.34
C ALA A 269 -13.09 -1.29 27.33
N LYS A 270 -14.29 -1.51 26.78
CA LYS A 270 -14.87 -2.87 26.64
C LYS A 270 -14.02 -3.79 25.77
N PHE A 271 -13.26 -3.20 24.84
CA PHE A 271 -12.37 -3.90 23.94
C PHE A 271 -10.89 -3.78 24.32
N GLY A 272 -10.58 -3.15 25.48
CA GLY A 272 -9.21 -2.92 25.94
C GLY A 272 -8.49 -1.82 25.18
N LEU A 273 -9.24 -0.89 24.58
CA LEU A 273 -8.69 0.25 23.85
C LEU A 273 -8.77 1.52 24.70
N ASP A 274 -7.74 2.36 24.60
CA ASP A 274 -7.62 3.60 25.35
C ASP A 274 -7.57 4.83 24.45
N VAL A 275 -8.19 5.91 24.89
CA VAL A 275 -8.10 7.23 24.25
C VAL A 275 -6.73 7.84 24.54
N ASN A 276 -6.12 8.44 23.53
CA ASN A 276 -4.93 9.26 23.69
C ASN A 276 -5.30 10.62 24.28
N ILE A 277 -5.33 10.72 25.60
CA ILE A 277 -5.76 11.93 26.32
C ILE A 277 -4.96 13.17 25.89
N SER A 278 -3.67 13.04 25.56
CA SER A 278 -2.84 14.16 25.12
C SER A 278 -3.25 14.76 23.77
N LYS A 279 -4.08 14.05 23.02
CA LYS A 279 -4.60 14.46 21.71
C LYS A 279 -6.11 14.73 21.70
N VAL A 280 -6.76 14.65 22.87
CA VAL A 280 -8.17 15.06 22.99
C VAL A 280 -8.23 16.57 22.95
N GLU A 281 -9.03 17.09 22.03
CA GLU A 281 -9.25 18.52 21.87
C GLU A 281 -10.75 18.81 21.93
N ILE A 282 -11.14 19.83 22.70
CA ILE A 282 -12.52 20.36 22.74
C ILE A 282 -12.44 21.80 22.23
N ASN A 283 -12.80 22.00 20.99
CA ASN A 283 -12.65 23.25 20.27
C ASN A 283 -14.00 23.93 20.05
N GLU A 284 -14.07 25.24 20.28
CA GLU A 284 -15.24 26.03 19.93
C GLU A 284 -15.26 26.34 18.43
N MET A 285 -16.44 26.25 17.82
CA MET A 285 -16.60 26.58 16.41
C MET A 285 -16.52 28.10 16.20
N PRO A 286 -15.99 28.59 15.06
CA PRO A 286 -15.53 27.81 13.92
C PRO A 286 -14.11 27.26 14.11
N VAL A 287 -13.90 26.01 13.69
CA VAL A 287 -12.56 25.40 13.59
C VAL A 287 -12.08 25.42 12.15
N THR A 288 -10.76 25.49 11.95
CA THR A 288 -10.17 25.36 10.61
C THR A 288 -10.33 23.94 10.10
N VAL A 289 -10.97 23.78 8.95
CA VAL A 289 -11.20 22.48 8.32
C VAL A 289 -10.10 22.15 7.32
N LEU A 290 -9.54 23.18 6.69
CA LEU A 290 -8.46 23.05 5.71
C LEU A 290 -7.10 23.01 6.41
N ASP A 291 -6.23 22.15 5.94
CA ASP A 291 -4.83 22.16 6.36
C ASP A 291 -4.10 23.32 5.65
N ASP A 292 -3.73 24.36 6.41
CA ASP A 292 -3.02 25.56 5.92
C ASP A 292 -1.83 25.25 5.00
N PHE A 293 -1.13 24.12 5.24
CA PHE A 293 0.01 23.74 4.42
C PHE A 293 -0.39 23.28 3.01
N ALA A 294 -1.51 22.56 2.90
CA ALA A 294 -1.98 22.05 1.61
C ALA A 294 -2.39 23.22 0.71
N ASP A 295 -3.07 24.20 1.27
CA ASP A 295 -3.47 25.42 0.57
C ASP A 295 -2.25 26.23 0.11
N LYS A 296 -1.28 26.47 1.00
CA LYS A 296 -0.04 27.19 0.68
C LYS A 296 0.79 26.52 -0.41
N LEU A 297 0.81 25.19 -0.46
CA LEU A 297 1.59 24.45 -1.45
C LEU A 297 0.83 24.27 -2.77
N SER A 298 -0.48 23.95 -2.73
CA SER A 298 -1.26 23.71 -3.96
C SER A 298 -1.60 24.99 -4.71
N SER A 299 -1.78 26.11 -3.99
CA SER A 299 -2.02 27.42 -4.58
C SER A 299 -0.73 28.16 -4.97
N PHE A 300 0.43 27.52 -4.79
CA PHE A 300 1.71 28.16 -5.11
C PHE A 300 1.79 28.43 -6.63
N ASP A 301 2.02 29.72 -6.94
CA ASP A 301 2.09 30.18 -8.33
C ASP A 301 3.48 29.97 -8.93
N PHE A 302 3.58 29.02 -9.87
CA PHE A 302 4.75 28.75 -10.68
C PHE A 302 4.78 29.52 -12.02
N HIS A 303 4.05 30.62 -12.18
CA HIS A 303 4.05 31.40 -13.42
C HIS A 303 5.49 31.75 -13.84
N ASN A 304 5.79 31.52 -15.11
CA ASN A 304 7.14 31.50 -15.69
C ASN A 304 7.97 30.30 -15.21
N ALA A 305 7.62 29.11 -15.70
CA ALA A 305 8.27 27.83 -15.39
C ALA A 305 9.79 27.79 -15.64
N SER A 306 10.30 28.64 -16.54
CA SER A 306 11.75 28.82 -16.75
C SER A 306 12.42 29.65 -15.64
N ASN A 307 11.64 30.27 -14.76
CA ASN A 307 12.19 31.08 -13.67
C ASN A 307 12.50 30.21 -12.44
N ILE A 308 13.74 29.77 -12.34
CA ILE A 308 14.25 28.97 -11.23
C ILE A 308 14.03 29.63 -9.85
N GLU A 309 13.93 30.96 -9.81
CA GLU A 309 13.69 31.69 -8.55
C GLU A 309 12.34 31.32 -7.92
N ARG A 310 11.32 31.04 -8.72
CA ARG A 310 10.02 30.57 -8.19
C ARG A 310 10.13 29.19 -7.57
N ILE A 311 10.94 28.30 -8.15
CA ILE A 311 11.18 26.95 -7.59
C ILE A 311 11.97 27.08 -6.27
N LYS A 312 12.97 27.96 -6.20
CA LYS A 312 13.69 28.26 -4.94
C LYS A 312 12.71 28.74 -3.85
N VAL A 313 11.84 29.69 -4.18
CA VAL A 313 10.82 30.19 -3.24
C VAL A 313 9.88 29.07 -2.78
N PHE A 314 9.50 28.15 -3.67
CA PHE A 314 8.69 26.98 -3.31
C PHE A 314 9.38 26.10 -2.26
N PHE A 315 10.68 25.82 -2.44
CA PHE A 315 11.45 25.06 -1.44
C PHE A 315 11.60 25.82 -0.12
N GLU A 316 11.79 27.15 -0.15
CA GLU A 316 11.82 27.97 1.08
C GLU A 316 10.49 27.90 1.84
N VAL A 317 9.36 27.95 1.12
CA VAL A 317 8.03 27.77 1.74
C VAL A 317 7.93 26.37 2.36
N LEU A 318 8.33 25.31 1.63
CA LEU A 318 8.35 23.96 2.16
C LEU A 318 9.21 23.85 3.42
N TRP A 319 10.45 24.32 3.38
CA TRP A 319 11.37 24.23 4.52
C TRP A 319 10.91 25.07 5.72
N ALA A 320 10.23 26.20 5.49
CA ALA A 320 9.58 26.95 6.55
C ALA A 320 8.45 26.13 7.22
N LEU A 321 7.61 25.47 6.44
CA LEU A 321 6.57 24.55 6.95
C LEU A 321 7.19 23.40 7.75
N VAL A 322 8.25 22.79 7.25
CA VAL A 322 8.99 21.71 7.92
C VAL A 322 9.58 22.17 9.25
N ARG A 323 10.19 23.35 9.30
CA ARG A 323 10.73 23.91 10.55
C ARG A 323 9.65 24.14 11.61
N ASN A 324 8.51 24.69 11.20
CA ASN A 324 7.43 25.07 12.11
C ASN A 324 6.56 23.88 12.53
N GLY A 325 6.52 22.80 11.75
CA GLY A 325 5.68 21.62 11.99
C GLY A 325 6.45 20.30 11.92
N ARG A 326 7.49 20.14 12.72
CA ARG A 326 8.40 18.98 12.70
C ARG A 326 7.70 17.62 12.78
N SER A 327 6.65 17.49 13.56
CA SER A 327 5.88 16.26 13.70
C SER A 327 5.15 15.83 12.40
N ARG A 328 4.91 16.77 11.48
CA ARG A 328 4.25 16.57 10.19
C ARG A 328 5.18 16.79 8.98
N ALA A 329 6.48 16.96 9.22
CA ALA A 329 7.46 17.32 8.20
C ALA A 329 7.42 16.40 6.96
N ALA A 330 7.37 15.09 7.17
CA ALA A 330 7.27 14.13 6.08
C ALA A 330 5.95 14.26 5.28
N THR A 331 4.84 14.61 5.94
CA THR A 331 3.56 14.85 5.26
C THR A 331 3.63 16.07 4.34
N PHE A 332 4.19 17.17 4.85
CA PHE A 332 4.39 18.40 4.07
C PHE A 332 5.29 18.15 2.86
N THR A 333 6.40 17.45 3.08
CA THR A 333 7.37 17.13 2.03
C THR A 333 6.76 16.24 0.95
N ARG A 334 6.08 15.14 1.32
CA ARG A 334 5.42 14.26 0.34
C ARG A 334 4.37 14.99 -0.49
N TYR A 335 3.62 15.90 0.14
CA TYR A 335 2.64 16.71 -0.57
C TYR A 335 3.32 17.71 -1.52
N ALA A 336 4.36 18.42 -1.05
CA ALA A 336 5.13 19.35 -1.87
C ALA A 336 5.78 18.65 -3.07
N MET A 337 6.33 17.44 -2.90
CA MET A 337 6.91 16.67 -4.01
C MET A 337 5.87 16.33 -5.07
N ARG A 338 4.64 15.97 -4.69
CA ARG A 338 3.55 15.74 -5.66
C ARG A 338 3.14 17.00 -6.42
N VAL A 339 3.11 18.15 -5.74
CA VAL A 339 2.82 19.44 -6.38
C VAL A 339 3.92 19.79 -7.36
N LEU A 340 5.19 19.63 -6.97
CA LEU A 340 6.35 19.90 -7.82
C LEU A 340 6.41 18.94 -9.02
N GLU A 341 6.16 17.65 -8.81
CA GLU A 341 6.08 16.63 -9.85
C GLU A 341 5.01 16.98 -10.89
N GLY A 342 3.81 17.35 -10.44
CA GLY A 342 2.72 17.78 -11.32
C GLY A 342 3.03 19.05 -12.11
N PHE A 343 3.83 19.95 -11.57
CA PHE A 343 4.31 21.15 -12.25
C PHE A 343 5.40 20.84 -13.28
N LEU A 344 6.33 19.95 -12.99
CA LEU A 344 7.46 19.58 -13.85
C LEU A 344 7.03 18.70 -15.03
N THR A 345 6.13 19.21 -15.86
CA THR A 345 5.75 18.53 -17.12
C THR A 345 6.96 18.41 -18.06
N GLN A 346 6.88 17.51 -19.04
CA GLN A 346 7.96 17.33 -20.04
C GLN A 346 8.37 18.65 -20.72
N ASN A 347 7.40 19.54 -20.99
CA ASN A 347 7.68 20.84 -21.61
C ASN A 347 8.48 21.75 -20.66
N VAL A 348 8.12 21.77 -19.38
CA VAL A 348 8.84 22.53 -18.36
C VAL A 348 10.27 22.00 -18.21
N VAL A 349 10.43 20.69 -18.08
CA VAL A 349 11.77 20.06 -17.93
C VAL A 349 12.66 20.31 -19.13
N ARG A 350 12.12 20.30 -20.35
CA ARG A 350 12.88 20.64 -21.58
C ARG A 350 13.31 22.11 -21.64
N SER A 351 12.56 23.02 -21.03
CA SER A 351 12.89 24.45 -20.97
C SER A 351 13.93 24.79 -19.90
N LEU A 352 14.20 23.90 -18.95
CA LEU A 352 15.23 24.08 -17.92
C LEU A 352 16.62 23.88 -18.52
N ASN A 353 17.52 24.83 -18.30
CA ASN A 353 18.93 24.65 -18.61
C ASN A 353 19.58 23.65 -17.62
N PRO A 354 20.78 23.10 -17.94
CA PRO A 354 21.47 22.15 -17.07
C PRO A 354 21.69 22.66 -15.65
N ASP A 355 22.12 23.92 -15.47
CA ASP A 355 22.40 24.50 -14.15
C ASP A 355 21.14 24.57 -13.27
N ASN A 356 20.00 24.85 -13.88
CA ASN A 356 18.73 24.90 -13.18
C ASN A 356 18.25 23.50 -12.74
N LYS A 357 18.42 22.48 -13.59
CA LYS A 357 18.13 21.09 -13.22
C LYS A 357 19.00 20.64 -12.05
N GLU A 358 20.28 20.98 -12.13
CA GLU A 358 21.24 20.73 -11.08
C GLU A 358 20.84 21.33 -9.75
N LEU A 359 20.48 22.61 -9.74
CA LEU A 359 20.05 23.30 -8.54
C LEU A 359 18.79 22.68 -7.94
N ILE A 360 17.82 22.26 -8.77
CA ILE A 360 16.65 21.52 -8.29
C ILE A 360 17.07 20.20 -7.63
N CYS A 361 17.98 19.43 -8.24
CA CYS A 361 18.52 18.21 -7.65
C CYS A 361 19.18 18.49 -6.29
N MET A 362 19.96 19.56 -6.16
CA MET A 362 20.60 19.94 -4.88
C MET A 362 19.57 20.28 -3.79
N MET A 363 18.49 20.97 -4.14
CA MET A 363 17.38 21.25 -3.19
C MET A 363 16.66 19.97 -2.78
N LEU A 364 16.45 19.03 -3.71
CA LEU A 364 15.91 17.70 -3.42
C LEU A 364 16.84 16.90 -2.51
N PHE A 365 18.15 16.88 -2.77
CA PHE A 365 19.14 16.21 -1.92
C PHE A 365 19.21 16.82 -0.52
N ARG A 366 19.11 18.15 -0.42
CA ARG A 366 19.01 18.84 0.87
C ARG A 366 17.77 18.39 1.65
N THR A 367 16.65 18.22 0.95
CA THR A 367 15.41 17.74 1.57
C THR A 367 15.54 16.31 2.08
N VAL A 368 16.19 15.43 1.30
CA VAL A 368 16.47 14.04 1.71
C VAL A 368 17.45 13.96 2.88
N ALA A 369 18.46 14.85 2.92
CA ALA A 369 19.41 14.89 4.04
C ALA A 369 18.74 15.16 5.39
N ASP A 370 17.68 15.95 5.40
CA ASP A 370 16.90 16.26 6.60
C ASP A 370 15.77 15.24 6.88
N LEU A 371 15.20 14.66 5.82
CA LEU A 371 14.01 13.77 5.87
C LEU A 371 14.20 12.56 4.92
N PRO A 372 15.10 11.61 5.25
CA PRO A 372 15.38 10.47 4.38
C PRO A 372 14.15 9.58 4.11
N GLU A 373 13.18 9.56 5.00
CA GLU A 373 11.89 8.87 4.81
C GLU A 373 11.06 9.44 3.64
N CYS A 374 11.48 10.57 3.08
CA CYS A 374 10.85 11.16 1.90
C CYS A 374 11.55 10.79 0.57
N ILE A 375 12.60 9.95 0.61
CA ILE A 375 13.28 9.45 -0.61
C ILE A 375 12.29 8.98 -1.68
N PRO A 376 11.24 8.18 -1.37
CA PRO A 376 10.28 7.74 -2.40
C PRO A 376 9.64 8.90 -3.16
N ALA A 377 9.22 9.95 -2.45
CA ALA A 377 8.58 11.11 -3.06
C ALA A 377 9.57 12.00 -3.81
N VAL A 378 10.82 12.05 -3.37
CA VAL A 378 11.90 12.77 -4.07
C VAL A 378 12.31 12.01 -5.32
N MET A 379 12.37 10.68 -5.28
CA MET A 379 12.70 9.87 -6.46
C MET A 379 11.69 10.04 -7.59
N SER A 380 10.39 10.24 -7.31
CA SER A 380 9.42 10.53 -8.36
C SER A 380 9.72 11.85 -9.10
N VAL A 381 10.13 12.88 -8.36
CA VAL A 381 10.55 14.17 -8.96
C VAL A 381 11.85 14.02 -9.75
N LEU A 382 12.84 13.31 -9.20
CA LEU A 382 14.11 13.04 -9.89
C LEU A 382 13.90 12.25 -11.19
N HIS A 383 12.97 11.30 -11.20
CA HIS A 383 12.61 10.55 -12.40
C HIS A 383 12.09 11.48 -13.51
N VAL A 384 11.23 12.43 -13.19
CA VAL A 384 10.72 13.43 -14.15
C VAL A 384 11.84 14.35 -14.67
N LEU A 385 12.79 14.72 -13.81
CA LEU A 385 13.94 15.56 -14.21
C LEU A 385 14.90 14.83 -15.15
N GLY A 386 14.96 13.49 -15.10
CA GLY A 386 15.81 12.65 -15.93
C GLY A 386 17.22 12.50 -15.36
N ASN A 387 18.24 12.79 -16.16
CA ASN A 387 19.63 12.55 -15.77
C ASN A 387 20.03 13.33 -14.51
N ILE A 388 20.62 12.65 -13.51
CA ILE A 388 21.04 13.25 -12.25
C ILE A 388 22.48 13.73 -12.37
N PRO A 389 22.73 15.04 -12.28
CA PRO A 389 24.07 15.57 -12.12
C PRO A 389 24.58 15.30 -10.70
N TYR A 390 25.91 15.30 -10.52
CA TYR A 390 26.58 15.15 -9.21
C TYR A 390 26.39 13.82 -8.50
N LYS A 391 26.80 12.74 -9.14
CA LYS A 391 26.88 11.43 -8.47
C LYS A 391 27.68 11.49 -7.17
N ASP A 392 28.77 12.25 -7.08
CA ASP A 392 29.60 12.39 -5.87
C ASP A 392 28.86 12.99 -4.68
N THR A 393 27.95 13.94 -4.91
CA THR A 393 27.13 14.51 -3.85
C THR A 393 26.11 13.48 -3.36
N LEU A 394 25.54 12.71 -4.27
CA LEU A 394 24.59 11.66 -3.94
C LEU A 394 25.29 10.50 -3.21
N VAL A 395 26.51 10.12 -3.58
CA VAL A 395 27.35 9.14 -2.86
C VAL A 395 27.51 9.55 -1.40
N ARG A 396 27.92 10.81 -1.14
CA ARG A 396 28.09 11.32 0.24
C ARG A 396 26.78 11.37 1.01
N LEU A 397 25.69 11.73 0.36
CA LEU A 397 24.35 11.75 0.98
C LEU A 397 23.92 10.33 1.40
N ILE A 398 24.05 9.36 0.49
CA ILE A 398 23.72 7.96 0.76
C ILE A 398 24.60 7.40 1.90
N ASP A 399 25.91 7.62 1.84
CA ASP A 399 26.82 7.17 2.90
C ASP A 399 26.41 7.74 4.27
N SER A 400 26.09 9.03 4.34
CA SER A 400 25.63 9.68 5.56
C SER A 400 24.31 9.07 6.10
N ILE A 401 23.36 8.78 5.20
CA ILE A 401 22.09 8.14 5.56
C ILE A 401 22.34 6.73 6.09
N LEU A 402 23.07 5.91 5.35
CA LEU A 402 23.37 4.53 5.75
C LEU A 402 24.10 4.49 7.09
N HIS A 403 25.15 5.32 7.26
CA HIS A 403 25.90 5.39 8.51
C HIS A 403 25.00 5.72 9.71
N ARG A 404 24.19 6.75 9.59
CA ARG A 404 23.36 7.22 10.70
C ARG A 404 22.18 6.31 10.98
N HIS A 405 21.48 5.88 9.95
CA HIS A 405 20.18 5.23 10.11
C HIS A 405 20.28 3.73 10.31
N THR A 406 21.38 3.08 9.90
CA THR A 406 21.63 1.65 10.23
C THR A 406 21.80 1.46 11.73
N ALA A 407 22.63 2.28 12.38
CA ALA A 407 22.86 2.22 13.82
C ALA A 407 21.60 2.51 14.68
N LEU A 408 20.60 3.19 14.08
CA LEU A 408 19.33 3.52 14.74
C LEU A 408 18.19 2.56 14.38
N GLU A 409 18.45 1.52 13.59
CA GLU A 409 17.44 0.57 13.08
C GLU A 409 16.27 1.28 12.33
N HIS A 410 16.61 2.33 11.60
CA HIS A 410 15.68 3.10 10.81
C HIS A 410 15.52 2.47 9.42
N HIS A 411 14.74 1.38 9.35
CA HIS A 411 14.72 0.47 8.20
C HIS A 411 14.23 1.11 6.91
N VAL A 412 13.20 1.99 6.94
CA VAL A 412 12.70 2.64 5.71
C VAL A 412 13.74 3.57 5.09
N GLU A 413 14.47 4.31 5.92
CA GLU A 413 15.51 5.23 5.47
C GLU A 413 16.67 4.46 4.82
N VAL A 414 17.11 3.36 5.45
CA VAL A 414 18.16 2.48 4.91
C VAL A 414 17.71 1.79 3.63
N ALA A 415 16.53 1.19 3.62
CA ALA A 415 16.00 0.46 2.47
C ALA A 415 15.84 1.36 1.23
N TRP A 416 15.31 2.57 1.40
CA TRP A 416 15.13 3.49 0.28
C TRP A 416 16.45 4.15 -0.16
N ALA A 417 17.43 4.30 0.74
CA ALA A 417 18.78 4.73 0.35
C ALA A 417 19.48 3.65 -0.50
N LEU A 418 19.40 2.38 -0.11
CA LEU A 418 19.91 1.24 -0.90
C LEU A 418 19.18 1.14 -2.25
N TRP A 419 17.86 1.28 -2.26
CA TRP A 419 17.06 1.28 -3.48
C TRP A 419 17.45 2.43 -4.42
N MET A 420 17.60 3.63 -3.88
CA MET A 420 18.05 4.81 -4.62
C MET A 420 19.45 4.59 -5.22
N SER A 421 20.36 3.95 -4.48
CA SER A 421 21.69 3.62 -4.96
C SER A 421 21.66 2.66 -6.15
N LYS A 422 20.79 1.65 -6.10
CA LYS A 422 20.58 0.72 -7.21
C LYS A 422 20.06 1.44 -8.46
N ILE A 423 19.01 2.25 -8.32
CA ILE A 423 18.35 2.91 -9.47
C ILE A 423 19.26 3.91 -10.17
N TYR A 424 20.10 4.62 -9.41
CA TYR A 424 20.99 5.66 -9.95
C TYR A 424 22.45 5.23 -10.10
N ASP A 425 22.74 3.93 -9.91
CA ASP A 425 24.09 3.36 -10.00
C ASP A 425 25.09 4.15 -9.12
N ILE A 426 24.78 4.25 -7.84
CA ILE A 426 25.60 4.95 -6.84
C ILE A 426 26.45 3.94 -6.10
N GLU A 427 27.76 4.20 -6.05
CA GLU A 427 28.69 3.35 -5.30
C GLU A 427 28.51 3.49 -3.79
N ILE A 428 28.47 2.34 -3.10
CA ILE A 428 28.32 2.25 -1.63
C ILE A 428 29.62 1.68 -1.04
N ASP A 429 30.10 2.30 0.04
CA ASP A 429 31.26 1.80 0.79
C ASP A 429 30.99 0.42 1.39
N SER A 430 31.94 -0.51 1.27
CA SER A 430 31.83 -1.88 1.76
C SER A 430 31.48 -1.96 3.25
N ASN A 431 32.01 -1.05 4.08
CA ASN A 431 31.74 -1.04 5.51
C ASN A 431 30.26 -0.77 5.79
N ARG A 432 29.61 0.11 4.99
CA ARG A 432 28.17 0.39 5.14
C ARG A 432 27.33 -0.84 4.82
N LEU A 433 27.69 -1.59 3.80
CA LEU A 433 27.01 -2.84 3.45
C LEU A 433 27.17 -3.89 4.56
N VAL A 434 28.38 -4.02 5.12
CA VAL A 434 28.65 -4.89 6.26
C VAL A 434 27.82 -4.49 7.49
N GLU A 435 27.76 -3.20 7.82
CA GLU A 435 26.93 -2.67 8.91
C GLU A 435 25.45 -3.04 8.73
N VAL A 436 24.90 -2.86 7.52
CA VAL A 436 23.49 -3.17 7.22
C VAL A 436 23.21 -4.67 7.36
N ILE A 437 24.06 -5.55 6.79
CA ILE A 437 23.90 -7.01 6.91
C ILE A 437 23.96 -7.43 8.38
N SER A 438 24.89 -6.86 9.14
CA SER A 438 25.08 -7.18 10.58
C SER A 438 23.86 -6.77 11.42
N GLY A 439 23.09 -5.80 11.00
CA GLY A 439 21.81 -5.39 11.61
C GLY A 439 20.67 -6.40 11.42
N ARG A 440 20.83 -7.41 10.55
CA ARG A 440 19.92 -8.54 10.34
C ARG A 440 18.46 -8.19 10.07
N ASN A 441 18.18 -7.04 9.45
CA ASN A 441 16.83 -6.77 8.99
C ASN A 441 16.58 -7.40 7.61
N SER A 442 15.60 -8.29 7.52
CA SER A 442 15.29 -9.06 6.29
C SER A 442 15.16 -8.20 5.04
N VAL A 443 14.47 -7.05 5.13
CA VAL A 443 14.26 -6.13 3.99
C VAL A 443 15.57 -5.47 3.57
N CYS A 444 16.31 -4.91 4.54
CA CYS A 444 17.56 -4.22 4.26
C CYS A 444 18.66 -5.18 3.79
N SER A 445 18.74 -6.37 4.39
CA SER A 445 19.70 -7.41 3.99
C SER A 445 19.48 -7.90 2.57
N LEU A 446 18.22 -8.11 2.15
CA LEU A 446 17.90 -8.46 0.75
C LEU A 446 18.34 -7.39 -0.25
N LEU A 447 18.12 -6.11 0.07
CA LEU A 447 18.57 -5.02 -0.80
C LEU A 447 20.10 -4.96 -0.90
N VAL A 448 20.82 -5.27 0.18
CA VAL A 448 22.29 -5.38 0.14
C VAL A 448 22.73 -6.57 -0.70
N LEU A 449 22.12 -7.76 -0.51
CA LEU A 449 22.42 -8.94 -1.30
C LEU A 449 22.20 -8.68 -2.80
N ASP A 450 21.07 -8.05 -3.15
CA ASP A 450 20.77 -7.65 -4.53
C ASP A 450 21.81 -6.65 -5.07
N TYR A 451 22.18 -5.63 -4.29
CA TYR A 451 23.17 -4.66 -4.67
C TYR A 451 24.54 -5.30 -4.96
N VAL A 452 24.99 -6.20 -4.07
CA VAL A 452 26.29 -6.89 -4.17
C VAL A 452 26.32 -7.87 -5.34
N HIS A 453 25.22 -8.57 -5.63
CA HIS A 453 25.19 -9.56 -6.70
C HIS A 453 24.87 -8.99 -8.07
N ASN A 454 24.00 -7.98 -8.16
CA ASN A 454 23.45 -7.51 -9.44
C ASN A 454 23.91 -6.09 -9.83
N VAL A 455 24.24 -5.22 -8.87
CA VAL A 455 24.65 -3.83 -9.15
C VAL A 455 26.17 -3.71 -9.16
N ASN A 456 26.85 -4.18 -8.12
CA ASN A 456 28.31 -4.11 -8.01
C ASN A 456 28.93 -5.46 -7.62
N PRO A 457 29.01 -6.44 -8.54
CA PRO A 457 29.55 -7.78 -8.26
C PRO A 457 31.05 -7.79 -7.84
N LYS A 458 31.77 -6.70 -8.06
CA LYS A 458 33.17 -6.57 -7.61
C LYS A 458 33.27 -6.64 -6.09
N LEU A 459 32.22 -6.28 -5.37
CA LEU A 459 32.16 -6.35 -3.92
C LEU A 459 32.22 -7.80 -3.37
N LEU A 460 31.91 -8.79 -4.20
CA LEU A 460 32.11 -10.21 -3.85
C LEU A 460 33.59 -10.60 -3.72
N SER A 461 34.51 -9.76 -4.18
CA SER A 461 35.97 -9.92 -3.95
C SER A 461 36.42 -9.25 -2.64
N ASP A 462 35.58 -8.43 -2.00
CA ASP A 462 35.90 -7.84 -0.70
C ASP A 462 35.59 -8.87 0.42
N THR A 463 36.64 -9.32 1.11
CA THR A 463 36.53 -10.33 2.16
C THR A 463 35.66 -9.90 3.34
N ARG A 464 35.49 -8.59 3.60
CA ARG A 464 34.60 -8.08 4.66
C ARG A 464 33.15 -8.33 4.30
N VAL A 465 32.78 -8.07 3.04
CA VAL A 465 31.42 -8.25 2.53
C VAL A 465 31.09 -9.74 2.48
N THR A 466 31.97 -10.57 1.92
CA THR A 466 31.74 -12.02 1.84
C THR A 466 31.69 -12.67 3.20
N ASN A 467 32.53 -12.26 4.16
CA ASN A 467 32.46 -12.73 5.53
C ASN A 467 31.15 -12.35 6.23
N ALA A 468 30.63 -11.13 5.98
CA ALA A 468 29.35 -10.72 6.52
C ALA A 468 28.18 -11.54 5.95
N ILE A 469 28.19 -11.82 4.64
CA ILE A 469 27.19 -12.69 3.99
C ILE A 469 27.28 -14.11 4.51
N THR A 470 28.48 -14.67 4.67
CA THR A 470 28.71 -15.99 5.25
C THR A 470 28.21 -16.05 6.70
N ALA A 471 28.53 -15.05 7.52
CA ALA A 471 28.05 -14.97 8.89
C ALA A 471 26.53 -14.89 8.98
N LEU A 472 25.87 -14.18 8.05
CA LEU A 472 24.42 -14.16 7.93
C LEU A 472 23.90 -15.57 7.60
N SER A 473 24.48 -16.26 6.60
CA SER A 473 24.09 -17.63 6.22
C SER A 473 24.26 -18.61 7.39
N ASP A 474 25.41 -18.58 8.06
CA ASP A 474 25.74 -19.46 9.20
C ASP A 474 24.83 -19.24 10.41
N SER A 475 24.14 -18.11 10.48
CA SER A 475 23.23 -17.81 11.58
C SER A 475 21.86 -18.47 11.45
N PHE A 476 21.43 -18.88 10.25
CA PHE A 476 20.13 -19.47 10.02
C PHE A 476 20.00 -20.90 10.55
N ARG A 477 18.81 -21.24 11.00
CA ARG A 477 18.41 -22.56 11.51
C ARG A 477 17.08 -22.96 10.87
N ALA A 478 16.63 -24.19 11.07
CA ALA A 478 15.38 -24.70 10.51
C ALA A 478 14.15 -23.84 10.85
N ASN A 479 14.11 -23.25 12.06
CA ASN A 479 13.02 -22.35 12.45
C ASN A 479 13.12 -20.94 11.84
N SER A 480 14.25 -20.57 11.22
CA SER A 480 14.42 -19.24 10.61
C SER A 480 13.45 -18.98 9.43
N LEU A 481 12.86 -20.03 8.86
CA LEU A 481 11.77 -19.87 7.89
C LEU A 481 10.43 -19.45 8.54
N TYR A 482 10.33 -19.49 9.87
CA TYR A 482 9.12 -19.16 10.62
C TYR A 482 9.33 -18.04 11.65
N ASP A 483 10.49 -17.42 11.66
CA ASP A 483 10.81 -16.24 12.45
C ASP A 483 10.95 -14.98 11.56
N ASN A 484 11.48 -13.90 12.10
CA ASN A 484 11.62 -12.62 11.40
C ASN A 484 12.64 -12.65 10.24
N ASP A 485 13.43 -13.71 10.11
CA ASP A 485 14.43 -13.89 9.05
C ASP A 485 13.84 -14.60 7.79
N TRP A 486 12.59 -15.08 7.83
CA TRP A 486 11.99 -15.93 6.78
C TRP A 486 12.18 -15.35 5.36
N LEU A 487 12.03 -14.03 5.21
CA LEU A 487 12.05 -13.37 3.91
C LEU A 487 13.46 -13.36 3.31
N VAL A 488 14.47 -12.99 4.10
CA VAL A 488 15.87 -12.96 3.63
C VAL A 488 16.42 -14.36 3.41
N LEU A 489 16.09 -15.32 4.26
CA LEU A 489 16.51 -16.70 4.11
C LEU A 489 15.91 -17.30 2.83
N TYR A 490 14.59 -17.24 2.65
CA TYR A 490 13.92 -17.83 1.50
C TYR A 490 14.38 -17.20 0.18
N GLU A 491 14.35 -15.87 0.06
CA GLU A 491 14.75 -15.17 -1.17
C GLU A 491 16.26 -15.31 -1.44
N GLY A 492 17.10 -15.28 -0.42
CA GLY A 492 18.53 -15.45 -0.55
C GLY A 492 18.91 -16.83 -1.09
N VAL A 493 18.20 -17.88 -0.66
CA VAL A 493 18.34 -19.23 -1.21
C VAL A 493 17.78 -19.31 -2.62
N LEU A 494 16.58 -18.79 -2.86
CA LEU A 494 15.94 -18.80 -4.18
C LEU A 494 16.79 -18.12 -5.26
N LYS A 495 17.45 -17.02 -4.92
CA LYS A 495 18.34 -16.26 -5.81
C LYS A 495 19.78 -16.79 -5.87
N GLY A 496 20.14 -17.78 -5.02
CA GLY A 496 21.51 -18.30 -4.92
C GLY A 496 22.51 -17.32 -4.29
N TRP A 497 22.03 -16.34 -3.53
CA TRP A 497 22.86 -15.34 -2.83
C TRP A 497 23.39 -15.81 -1.48
N LEU A 498 22.72 -16.77 -0.86
CA LEU A 498 23.14 -17.41 0.37
C LEU A 498 23.56 -18.84 0.06
N GLN A 499 24.69 -19.28 0.61
CA GLN A 499 25.25 -20.60 0.36
C GLN A 499 25.21 -21.47 1.62
N GLY A 500 25.11 -22.81 1.44
CA GLY A 500 25.15 -23.76 2.54
C GLY A 500 23.87 -23.87 3.37
N VAL A 501 22.80 -23.17 2.98
CA VAL A 501 21.50 -23.12 3.67
C VAL A 501 20.32 -23.60 2.82
N ASP A 502 20.59 -24.09 1.60
CA ASP A 502 19.56 -24.61 0.68
C ASP A 502 18.71 -25.69 1.32
N ASP A 503 19.34 -26.59 2.08
CA ASP A 503 18.70 -27.68 2.81
C ASP A 503 17.59 -27.21 3.75
N LEU A 504 17.67 -25.99 4.29
CA LEU A 504 16.64 -25.44 5.16
C LEU A 504 15.33 -25.20 4.40
N VAL A 505 15.42 -24.72 3.16
CA VAL A 505 14.28 -24.47 2.27
C VAL A 505 13.81 -25.79 1.64
N ASP A 506 14.75 -26.63 1.15
CA ASP A 506 14.41 -27.84 0.40
C ASP A 506 13.75 -28.94 1.26
N LYS A 507 14.06 -28.98 2.55
CA LYS A 507 13.46 -29.92 3.51
C LYS A 507 12.19 -29.40 4.17
N ASP A 508 11.87 -28.11 4.03
CA ASP A 508 10.65 -27.54 4.59
C ASP A 508 9.44 -27.88 3.71
N PRO A 509 8.34 -28.42 4.27
CA PRO A 509 7.20 -28.89 3.49
C PRO A 509 6.44 -27.77 2.75
N PHE A 510 6.54 -26.51 3.22
CA PHE A 510 5.87 -25.38 2.60
C PHE A 510 6.81 -24.59 1.68
N PHE A 511 7.98 -24.21 2.17
CA PHE A 511 8.91 -23.37 1.41
C PHE A 511 9.56 -24.11 0.24
N SER A 512 9.74 -25.44 0.32
CA SER A 512 10.15 -26.25 -0.84
C SER A 512 9.12 -26.20 -1.97
N VAL A 513 7.84 -26.21 -1.65
CA VAL A 513 6.74 -26.04 -2.63
C VAL A 513 6.76 -24.66 -3.26
N LEU A 514 6.98 -23.58 -2.47
CA LEU A 514 7.16 -22.24 -3.02
C LEU A 514 8.32 -22.19 -4.02
N ARG A 515 9.48 -22.78 -3.65
CA ARG A 515 10.67 -22.86 -4.52
C ARG A 515 10.36 -23.66 -5.80
N GLN A 516 9.66 -24.78 -5.70
CA GLN A 516 9.26 -25.61 -6.84
C GLN A 516 8.40 -24.86 -7.85
N PHE A 517 7.49 -23.99 -7.39
CA PHE A 517 6.66 -23.16 -8.26
C PHE A 517 7.29 -21.82 -8.65
N GLY A 518 8.55 -21.58 -8.26
CA GLY A 518 9.29 -20.34 -8.58
C GLY A 518 8.67 -19.10 -7.97
N VAL A 519 8.03 -19.22 -6.80
CA VAL A 519 7.43 -18.07 -6.11
C VAL A 519 8.52 -17.19 -5.56
N SER A 520 8.55 -15.92 -5.97
CA SER A 520 9.47 -14.92 -5.44
C SER A 520 8.71 -13.75 -4.83
N PHE A 521 9.22 -13.24 -3.72
CA PHE A 521 8.75 -12.04 -3.04
C PHE A 521 9.65 -10.84 -3.31
N TYR A 522 10.71 -11.03 -4.10
CA TYR A 522 11.68 -10.01 -4.44
C TYR A 522 12.03 -10.04 -5.94
N ASP A 523 11.72 -8.95 -6.64
CA ASP A 523 12.08 -8.75 -8.04
C ASP A 523 13.37 -7.95 -8.14
N THR A 524 14.39 -8.51 -8.80
CA THR A 524 15.68 -7.85 -8.98
C THR A 524 15.67 -6.75 -10.05
N ASP A 525 14.67 -6.76 -10.94
CA ASP A 525 14.50 -5.76 -12.00
C ASP A 525 13.03 -5.35 -12.13
N PRO A 526 12.42 -4.80 -11.06
CA PRO A 526 11.03 -4.39 -11.14
C PRO A 526 10.91 -3.23 -12.14
N LYS A 527 10.06 -3.40 -13.12
CA LYS A 527 9.68 -2.32 -14.01
C LYS A 527 8.80 -1.36 -13.24
N VAL A 528 9.45 -0.42 -12.55
CA VAL A 528 8.76 0.62 -11.81
C VAL A 528 8.19 1.61 -12.79
N ASP A 529 6.89 1.56 -12.98
CA ASP A 529 6.19 2.57 -13.72
C ASP A 529 5.42 3.50 -12.78
N TYR A 530 5.84 4.72 -12.76
CA TYR A 530 5.14 5.80 -12.06
C TYR A 530 3.91 6.30 -12.84
N GLY A 531 3.22 5.42 -13.58
CA GLY A 531 1.94 5.70 -14.25
C GLY A 531 1.94 5.60 -15.77
N SER A 532 2.94 4.93 -16.41
CA SER A 532 2.96 4.79 -17.87
C SER A 532 2.12 3.61 -18.39
N PRO A 533 1.63 3.71 -19.64
CA PRO A 533 0.94 2.61 -20.33
C PRO A 533 1.76 1.32 -20.45
N GLU A 534 3.08 1.41 -20.43
CA GLU A 534 4.01 0.27 -20.56
C GLU A 534 3.95 -0.68 -19.36
N TYR A 535 3.65 -0.18 -18.16
CA TYR A 535 3.42 -1.00 -16.98
C TYR A 535 2.17 -1.87 -17.12
N LEU A 536 1.08 -1.30 -17.63
CA LEU A 536 -0.13 -2.05 -17.94
C LEU A 536 0.15 -3.16 -18.95
N LEU A 537 0.98 -2.90 -19.97
CA LEU A 537 1.43 -3.88 -20.95
C LEU A 537 2.37 -4.95 -20.36
N ALA A 538 3.27 -4.56 -19.46
CA ALA A 538 4.14 -5.51 -18.76
C ALA A 538 3.33 -6.39 -17.78
N SER A 539 2.37 -5.80 -17.06
CA SER A 539 1.43 -6.53 -16.21
C SER A 539 0.53 -7.46 -17.02
N ALA A 540 0.13 -7.06 -18.25
CA ALA A 540 -0.65 -7.90 -19.15
C ALA A 540 0.11 -9.16 -19.61
N LYS A 541 1.44 -9.10 -19.76
CA LYS A 541 2.27 -10.28 -20.08
C LYS A 541 2.26 -11.33 -18.96
N GLN A 542 2.01 -10.92 -17.74
CA GLN A 542 1.96 -11.77 -16.54
C GLN A 542 0.54 -12.26 -16.21
N LEU A 543 -0.48 -11.81 -16.96
CA LEU A 543 -1.86 -12.23 -16.72
C LEU A 543 -2.05 -13.72 -17.03
N PRO A 544 -2.93 -14.42 -16.30
CA PRO A 544 -3.37 -15.77 -16.65
C PRO A 544 -3.89 -15.84 -18.09
N GLU A 545 -3.62 -16.95 -18.80
CA GLU A 545 -3.93 -17.07 -20.22
C GLU A 545 -5.42 -16.83 -20.53
N HIS A 546 -6.34 -17.34 -19.68
CA HIS A 546 -7.77 -17.09 -19.83
C HIS A 546 -8.17 -15.61 -19.75
N VAL A 547 -7.43 -14.79 -18.97
CA VAL A 547 -7.67 -13.34 -18.89
C VAL A 547 -7.14 -12.64 -20.13
N LYS A 548 -6.00 -13.09 -20.67
CA LYS A 548 -5.48 -12.60 -21.96
C LYS A 548 -6.45 -12.90 -23.09
N ASP A 549 -6.99 -14.13 -23.13
CA ASP A 549 -7.99 -14.55 -24.13
C ASP A 549 -9.26 -13.70 -24.02
N GLU A 550 -9.72 -13.40 -22.82
CA GLU A 550 -10.87 -12.52 -22.58
C GLU A 550 -10.61 -11.09 -23.08
N ILE A 551 -9.43 -10.52 -22.81
CA ILE A 551 -9.03 -9.20 -23.30
C ILE A 551 -9.01 -9.20 -24.83
N VAL A 552 -8.37 -10.20 -25.45
CA VAL A 552 -8.29 -10.33 -26.91
C VAL A 552 -9.68 -10.44 -27.54
N ALA A 553 -10.55 -11.28 -26.99
CA ALA A 553 -11.91 -11.49 -27.50
C ALA A 553 -12.76 -10.21 -27.39
N LYS A 554 -12.69 -9.51 -26.24
CA LYS A 554 -13.43 -8.25 -26.03
C LYS A 554 -12.87 -7.12 -26.90
N THR A 555 -11.54 -7.04 -27.05
CA THR A 555 -10.88 -6.06 -27.93
C THR A 555 -11.35 -6.27 -29.37
N LYS A 556 -11.28 -7.50 -29.87
CA LYS A 556 -11.73 -7.83 -31.22
C LYS A 556 -13.18 -7.45 -31.45
N LYS A 557 -14.07 -7.75 -30.50
CA LYS A 557 -15.50 -7.42 -30.62
C LYS A 557 -15.75 -5.92 -30.71
N VAL A 558 -15.03 -5.09 -29.93
CA VAL A 558 -15.15 -3.63 -29.97
C VAL A 558 -14.54 -3.08 -31.26
N THR A 559 -13.36 -3.54 -31.65
CA THR A 559 -12.67 -3.07 -32.86
C THR A 559 -13.43 -3.43 -34.13
N ASP A 560 -13.96 -4.62 -34.24
CA ASP A 560 -14.81 -5.01 -35.39
C ASP A 560 -16.03 -4.10 -35.54
N GLY A 561 -16.68 -3.76 -34.40
CA GLY A 561 -17.82 -2.83 -34.40
C GLY A 561 -17.44 -1.38 -34.76
N VAL A 562 -16.26 -0.93 -34.36
CA VAL A 562 -15.75 0.43 -34.65
C VAL A 562 -15.22 0.53 -36.08
N MET A 563 -14.64 -0.55 -36.65
CA MET A 563 -14.14 -0.59 -38.03
C MET A 563 -15.25 -0.33 -39.06
N SER A 564 -16.47 -0.75 -38.79
CA SER A 564 -17.63 -0.35 -39.59
C SER A 564 -17.78 1.18 -39.70
N ALA A 565 -17.56 1.90 -38.57
CA ALA A 565 -17.62 3.36 -38.56
C ALA A 565 -16.43 4.03 -39.29
N VAL A 566 -15.26 3.40 -39.28
CA VAL A 566 -14.08 3.83 -40.05
C VAL A 566 -14.32 3.68 -41.55
N GLU A 567 -14.90 2.57 -41.97
CA GLU A 567 -15.24 2.32 -43.39
C GLU A 567 -16.35 3.24 -43.87
N ASP A 568 -17.40 3.48 -43.07
CA ASP A 568 -18.44 4.48 -43.37
C ASP A 568 -17.83 5.88 -43.57
N LEU A 569 -16.86 6.27 -42.75
CA LEU A 569 -16.14 7.52 -42.88
C LEU A 569 -15.29 7.55 -44.17
N ARG A 570 -14.59 6.45 -44.47
CA ARG A 570 -13.83 6.28 -45.71
C ARG A 570 -14.66 6.43 -46.95
N LEU A 571 -15.83 5.76 -47.00
CA LEU A 571 -16.77 5.84 -48.10
C LEU A 571 -17.34 7.25 -48.27
N SER A 572 -17.57 7.99 -47.16
CA SER A 572 -18.12 9.37 -47.21
C SER A 572 -17.13 10.41 -47.74
N ILE A 573 -15.85 10.11 -47.84
CA ILE A 573 -14.76 11.04 -48.20
C ILE A 573 -14.14 10.69 -49.58
N GLN A 574 -14.50 9.58 -50.19
CA GLN A 574 -13.92 9.13 -51.47
C GLN A 574 -14.08 10.12 -52.65
N ASP A 575 -14.88 11.18 -52.51
CA ASP A 575 -15.09 12.21 -53.56
C ASP A 575 -14.07 13.38 -53.52
N ILE A 576 -13.08 13.41 -52.58
CA ILE A 576 -12.25 14.61 -52.40
C ILE A 576 -10.76 14.24 -52.16
N GLY A 577 -10.00 13.93 -53.25
CA GLY A 577 -8.54 13.97 -53.20
C GLY A 577 -7.76 12.69 -53.59
N SER A 578 -6.43 12.76 -53.72
CA SER A 578 -5.54 11.71 -54.23
C SER A 578 -5.57 10.45 -53.36
N GLU A 579 -5.88 9.29 -53.92
CA GLU A 579 -6.14 8.00 -53.28
C GLU A 579 -5.02 7.49 -52.33
N ASN A 580 -3.75 7.72 -52.64
CA ASN A 580 -2.65 7.12 -51.88
C ASN A 580 -2.36 7.79 -50.53
N SER A 581 -2.54 9.09 -50.40
CA SER A 581 -2.27 9.78 -49.08
C SER A 581 -3.41 9.62 -48.10
N MET A 582 -4.63 9.42 -48.60
CA MET A 582 -5.82 9.20 -47.77
C MET A 582 -5.89 7.79 -47.23
N SER A 583 -5.56 6.75 -48.01
CA SER A 583 -5.46 5.38 -47.52
C SER A 583 -4.53 5.27 -46.34
N LEU A 584 -3.36 5.89 -46.40
CA LEU A 584 -2.38 5.85 -45.29
C LEU A 584 -2.89 6.54 -44.00
N LYS A 585 -3.70 7.58 -44.12
CA LYS A 585 -4.33 8.28 -42.98
C LYS A 585 -5.41 7.41 -42.32
N PHE A 586 -6.22 6.69 -43.12
CA PHE A 586 -7.20 5.75 -42.58
C PHE A 586 -6.58 4.55 -41.92
N ASP A 587 -5.50 3.99 -42.49
CA ASP A 587 -4.77 2.89 -41.88
C ASP A 587 -4.18 3.29 -40.52
N ARG A 588 -3.60 4.49 -40.42
CA ARG A 588 -3.11 5.05 -39.15
C ARG A 588 -4.24 5.32 -38.14
N LEU A 589 -5.40 5.78 -38.61
CA LEU A 589 -6.57 5.99 -37.74
C LEU A 589 -7.07 4.64 -37.20
N ALA A 590 -7.17 3.63 -38.05
CA ALA A 590 -7.56 2.28 -37.67
C ALA A 590 -6.59 1.67 -36.64
N GLU A 591 -5.29 1.80 -36.87
CA GLU A 591 -4.25 1.35 -35.93
C GLU A 591 -4.34 2.09 -34.60
N THR A 592 -4.52 3.42 -34.61
CA THR A 592 -4.67 4.24 -33.40
C THR A 592 -5.92 3.83 -32.61
N VAL A 593 -7.03 3.59 -33.29
CA VAL A 593 -8.29 3.14 -32.65
C VAL A 593 -8.10 1.76 -32.03
N ASN A 594 -7.50 0.82 -32.76
CA ASN A 594 -7.22 -0.53 -32.25
C ASN A 594 -6.36 -0.50 -30.99
N ASN A 595 -5.28 0.27 -30.99
CA ASN A 595 -4.38 0.38 -29.85
C ASN A 595 -5.09 1.01 -28.64
N ASN A 596 -5.85 2.08 -28.84
CA ASN A 596 -6.59 2.76 -27.77
C ASN A 596 -7.70 1.88 -27.19
N VAL A 597 -8.41 1.12 -28.01
CA VAL A 597 -9.44 0.15 -27.57
C VAL A 597 -8.81 -0.96 -26.76
N ALA A 598 -7.72 -1.54 -27.24
CA ALA A 598 -7.01 -2.62 -26.55
C ALA A 598 -6.50 -2.15 -25.16
N GLU A 599 -5.90 -0.95 -25.11
CA GLU A 599 -5.41 -0.34 -23.89
C GLU A 599 -6.55 -0.07 -22.88
N GLU A 600 -7.69 0.47 -23.36
CA GLU A 600 -8.82 0.77 -22.48
C GLU A 600 -9.50 -0.51 -21.95
N ILE A 601 -9.69 -1.53 -22.80
CA ILE A 601 -10.23 -2.83 -22.37
C ILE A 601 -9.30 -3.50 -21.37
N MET A 602 -7.99 -3.52 -21.65
CA MET A 602 -7.00 -4.06 -20.73
C MET A 602 -7.05 -3.33 -19.39
N ARG A 603 -7.15 -2.01 -19.41
CA ARG A 603 -7.28 -1.20 -18.20
C ARG A 603 -8.54 -1.54 -17.41
N ILE A 604 -9.70 -1.68 -18.07
CA ILE A 604 -10.98 -2.05 -17.41
C ILE A 604 -10.88 -3.45 -16.80
N VAL A 605 -10.35 -4.44 -17.54
CA VAL A 605 -10.18 -5.82 -17.06
C VAL A 605 -9.20 -5.87 -15.88
N LEU A 606 -8.08 -5.13 -15.95
CA LEU A 606 -7.11 -5.03 -14.86
C LEU A 606 -7.67 -4.32 -13.63
N MET A 607 -8.65 -3.43 -13.82
CA MET A 607 -9.41 -2.82 -12.72
C MET A 607 -10.46 -3.77 -12.13
N GLY A 608 -10.66 -4.93 -12.75
CA GLY A 608 -11.66 -5.91 -12.34
C GLY A 608 -13.09 -5.43 -12.57
N GLU A 609 -13.29 -4.49 -13.50
CA GLU A 609 -14.59 -4.00 -13.93
C GLU A 609 -15.06 -4.82 -15.14
N ASP A 610 -16.37 -4.98 -15.27
CA ASP A 610 -16.93 -5.60 -16.47
C ASP A 610 -16.81 -4.65 -17.65
N VAL A 611 -16.33 -5.17 -18.79
CA VAL A 611 -16.18 -4.40 -20.02
C VAL A 611 -17.57 -4.25 -20.68
N ASP A 612 -18.10 -3.03 -20.62
CA ASP A 612 -19.30 -2.69 -21.41
C ASP A 612 -18.89 -2.44 -22.88
N VAL A 613 -18.90 -3.53 -23.65
CA VAL A 613 -18.52 -3.55 -25.08
C VAL A 613 -19.34 -2.55 -25.90
N ASP A 614 -20.65 -2.42 -25.61
CA ASP A 614 -21.54 -1.55 -26.36
C ASP A 614 -21.26 -0.06 -26.07
N SER A 615 -20.91 0.26 -24.83
CA SER A 615 -20.48 1.60 -24.46
C SER A 615 -19.17 1.98 -25.13
N LEU A 616 -18.18 1.10 -25.15
CA LEU A 616 -16.91 1.33 -25.83
C LEU A 616 -17.09 1.47 -27.35
N MET A 617 -17.89 0.61 -27.98
CA MET A 617 -18.21 0.76 -29.41
C MET A 617 -18.83 2.11 -29.72
N ARG A 618 -19.81 2.57 -28.92
CA ARG A 618 -20.42 3.91 -29.10
C ARG A 618 -19.40 5.03 -28.93
N LYS A 619 -18.53 4.93 -27.91
CA LYS A 619 -17.50 5.92 -27.62
C LYS A 619 -16.51 6.06 -28.78
N TYR A 620 -15.96 4.96 -29.26
CA TYR A 620 -14.94 4.97 -30.32
C TYR A 620 -15.53 5.24 -31.69
N SER A 621 -16.74 4.77 -32.01
CA SER A 621 -17.46 5.16 -33.23
C SER A 621 -17.75 6.66 -33.28
N ARG A 622 -18.10 7.26 -32.12
CA ARG A 622 -18.26 8.73 -32.01
C ARG A 622 -16.92 9.46 -32.18
N PHE A 623 -15.84 8.92 -31.61
CA PHE A 623 -14.50 9.45 -31.80
C PHE A 623 -14.09 9.47 -33.26
N VAL A 624 -14.27 8.37 -34.00
CA VAL A 624 -13.97 8.25 -35.42
C VAL A 624 -14.73 9.31 -36.25
N ARG A 625 -16.01 9.53 -35.94
CA ARG A 625 -16.85 10.56 -36.63
C ARG A 625 -16.43 12.00 -36.33
N LEU A 626 -15.75 12.24 -35.20
CA LEU A 626 -15.28 13.57 -34.79
C LEU A 626 -13.86 13.88 -35.28
N VAL A 627 -13.11 12.88 -35.74
CA VAL A 627 -11.75 13.07 -36.28
C VAL A 627 -11.86 13.81 -37.61
N ARG A 628 -11.33 15.06 -37.65
CA ARG A 628 -11.12 15.78 -38.92
C ARG A 628 -9.88 15.22 -39.59
N ILE A 629 -10.05 14.55 -40.72
CA ILE A 629 -8.95 14.11 -41.55
C ILE A 629 -8.43 15.34 -42.30
N SER A 630 -7.53 16.07 -41.67
CA SER A 630 -6.83 17.21 -42.24
C SER A 630 -5.53 16.80 -42.92
#